data_1c1d6ad68485c790d21e0b0164376fdd
#
_entry.id   1c1d6ad68485c790d21e0b0164376fdd
#
_cell.length_a   1.000
_cell.length_b   1.000
_cell.length_c   1.000
_cell.angle_alpha   90.00
_cell.angle_beta   90.00
_cell.angle_gamma   90.00
#
_symmetry.space_group_name_H-M   'P 1'
#
loop_
_entity.id
_entity.type
_entity.pdbx_description
1 polymer ?
#
loop_
_entity_poly.entity_id
_entity_poly.type
_entity_poly.pdbx_seq_one_letter_code
_entity_poly.pdbx_strand_id
1 'polypeptide(L)'
;MTEMIVREEQSLMPAMTMDQAANRYNALVEYTQTLMKKGKDYGVIPGTGDKPTLLKPGAEKLCSLFGLFPDFETIEKIVDFDKGLFYFRVKCTLSRNGVPVASGIGSCNSKEKKYRYRYVYENKATEQEKANAVSVEEKTGKYGAYKVYKVENSEPFELVNTIDKMAQKRALVAATLIGANASEFYTQDVEDMGFIEGNFEDVHIEDEPKPQPAQPAKKAAGKFARPMTPEILREALAQKAIGIGTYEASDKQRNFLGSLLNEHFQDDAKRHEASEWLFGNASTKDIDGALVKAALDWLKPEKDDGGAYVIDKDAQAELSSVLTVALQAAGQEALL
;
A
#
# COMPACT_ATOMS: atom_id res chain seq x y z
N MET A 1 -21.43 59.48 -21.25
CA MET A 1 -22.20 58.74 -20.24
C MET A 1 -21.24 57.69 -19.63
N THR A 2 -20.86 57.91 -18.38
CA THR A 2 -19.92 57.06 -17.66
C THR A 2 -20.74 56.00 -16.99
N GLU A 3 -20.66 54.75 -17.46
CA GLU A 3 -21.27 53.62 -16.78
C GLU A 3 -20.59 53.44 -15.42
N MET A 4 -21.34 53.71 -14.35
CA MET A 4 -20.94 53.33 -13.01
C MET A 4 -20.98 51.80 -12.92
N ILE A 5 -19.81 51.18 -12.89
CA ILE A 5 -19.68 49.76 -12.50
C ILE A 5 -20.06 49.67 -11.03
N VAL A 6 -21.28 49.22 -10.75
CA VAL A 6 -21.72 48.85 -9.41
C VAL A 6 -20.89 47.62 -9.03
N ARG A 7 -19.86 47.80 -8.21
CA ARG A 7 -19.23 46.69 -7.51
C ARG A 7 -20.27 46.15 -6.52
N GLU A 8 -20.86 45.01 -6.80
CA GLU A 8 -21.56 44.23 -5.78
C GLU A 8 -20.59 44.06 -4.61
N GLU A 9 -20.93 44.62 -3.46
CA GLU A 9 -20.24 44.29 -2.21
C GLU A 9 -20.42 42.79 -2.00
N GLN A 10 -19.38 42.02 -2.27
CA GLN A 10 -19.36 40.60 -1.97
C GLN A 10 -19.45 40.46 -0.44
N SER A 11 -20.64 40.15 0.02
CA SER A 11 -20.89 39.81 1.44
C SER A 11 -19.96 38.69 1.86
N LEU A 12 -19.21 38.89 2.95
CA LEU A 12 -18.36 37.87 3.57
C LEU A 12 -19.20 36.80 4.31
N MET A 13 -20.45 36.60 3.90
CA MET A 13 -21.29 35.53 4.45
C MET A 13 -20.71 34.17 4.08
N PRO A 14 -20.81 33.15 4.97
CA PRO A 14 -20.34 31.80 4.69
C PRO A 14 -20.94 31.24 3.40
N ALA A 15 -20.08 30.66 2.54
CA ALA A 15 -20.50 30.05 1.26
C ALA A 15 -21.30 28.75 1.44
N MET A 16 -21.33 28.20 2.67
CA MET A 16 -22.09 26.99 3.04
C MET A 16 -22.72 27.15 4.43
N THR A 17 -23.80 26.43 4.68
CA THR A 17 -24.41 26.39 6.02
C THR A 17 -23.55 25.57 6.99
N MET A 18 -23.79 25.74 8.31
CA MET A 18 -23.11 24.96 9.34
C MET A 18 -23.35 23.45 9.18
N ASP A 19 -24.57 23.05 8.79
CA ASP A 19 -24.90 21.64 8.54
C ASP A 19 -24.12 21.08 7.33
N GLN A 20 -23.96 21.86 6.28
CA GLN A 20 -23.15 21.46 5.12
C GLN A 20 -21.67 21.33 5.50
N ALA A 21 -21.14 22.22 6.33
CA ALA A 21 -19.77 22.14 6.82
C ALA A 21 -19.56 20.90 7.73
N ALA A 22 -20.49 20.64 8.63
CA ALA A 22 -20.47 19.46 9.51
C ALA A 22 -20.56 18.15 8.71
N ASN A 23 -21.45 18.07 7.71
CA ASN A 23 -21.58 16.90 6.85
C ASN A 23 -20.31 16.64 6.06
N ARG A 24 -19.65 17.68 5.54
CA ARG A 24 -18.38 17.56 4.83
C ARG A 24 -17.26 17.04 5.75
N TYR A 25 -17.18 17.56 6.96
CA TYR A 25 -16.21 17.13 7.96
C TYR A 25 -16.45 15.66 8.35
N ASN A 26 -17.69 15.30 8.68
CA ASN A 26 -18.05 13.93 9.04
C ASN A 26 -17.76 12.93 7.91
N ALA A 27 -18.03 13.30 6.65
CA ALA A 27 -17.69 12.47 5.49
C ALA A 27 -16.18 12.22 5.38
N LEU A 28 -15.34 13.23 5.65
CA LEU A 28 -13.89 13.07 5.67
C LEU A 28 -13.42 12.15 6.79
N VAL A 29 -13.98 12.30 8.02
CA VAL A 29 -13.68 11.45 9.18
C VAL A 29 -14.04 10.00 8.88
N GLU A 30 -15.28 9.75 8.46
CA GLU A 30 -15.78 8.42 8.15
C GLU A 30 -14.97 7.75 7.04
N TYR A 31 -14.71 8.49 5.96
CA TYR A 31 -13.90 7.98 4.85
C TYR A 31 -12.47 7.62 5.28
N THR A 32 -11.87 8.45 6.11
CA THR A 32 -10.53 8.20 6.66
C THR A 32 -10.50 6.92 7.49
N GLN A 33 -11.49 6.74 8.36
CA GLN A 33 -11.56 5.60 9.26
C GLN A 33 -11.91 4.28 8.55
N THR A 34 -12.77 4.33 7.53
CA THR A 34 -13.32 3.12 6.90
C THR A 34 -12.57 2.70 5.63
N LEU A 35 -12.13 3.63 4.80
CA LEU A 35 -11.62 3.36 3.46
C LEU A 35 -10.13 3.67 3.26
N MET A 36 -9.54 4.53 4.10
CA MET A 36 -8.11 4.84 4.01
C MET A 36 -7.27 3.88 4.85
N LYS A 37 -6.14 3.43 4.29
CA LYS A 37 -5.27 2.42 4.92
C LYS A 37 -3.97 3.04 5.38
N LYS A 38 -3.64 2.88 6.68
CA LYS A 38 -2.32 3.24 7.22
C LYS A 38 -1.21 2.47 6.50
N GLY A 39 -0.12 3.15 6.18
CA GLY A 39 1.02 2.61 5.43
C GLY A 39 0.84 2.61 3.91
N LYS A 40 -0.37 2.91 3.38
CA LYS A 40 -0.64 3.00 1.95
C LYS A 40 -1.18 4.37 1.52
N ASP A 41 -2.20 4.85 2.21
CA ASP A 41 -2.87 6.12 1.89
C ASP A 41 -2.35 7.26 2.77
N TYR A 42 -1.90 6.94 3.97
CA TYR A 42 -1.23 7.84 4.91
C TYR A 42 -0.29 7.04 5.81
N GLY A 43 0.69 7.70 6.42
CA GLY A 43 1.63 7.03 7.31
C GLY A 43 2.39 8.02 8.17
N VAL A 44 2.89 7.54 9.32
CA VAL A 44 3.83 8.30 10.16
C VAL A 44 5.23 8.05 9.62
N ILE A 45 5.91 9.10 9.21
CA ILE A 45 7.31 9.04 8.80
C ILE A 45 8.15 9.21 10.06
N PRO A 46 9.13 8.33 10.38
CA PRO A 46 9.99 8.50 11.55
C PRO A 46 10.65 9.88 11.59
N GLY A 47 10.56 10.56 12.73
CA GLY A 47 11.07 11.92 12.90
C GLY A 47 10.08 13.03 12.52
N THR A 48 8.83 12.70 12.15
CA THR A 48 7.83 13.63 11.66
C THR A 48 6.74 13.99 12.71
N GLY A 49 6.94 13.64 13.96
CA GLY A 49 5.93 13.77 15.01
C GLY A 49 4.80 12.75 14.84
N ASP A 50 3.73 12.92 15.61
CA ASP A 50 2.63 11.95 15.67
C ASP A 50 1.60 12.13 14.55
N LYS A 51 1.60 13.28 13.88
CA LYS A 51 0.64 13.58 12.82
C LYS A 51 1.00 12.83 11.54
N PRO A 52 0.08 12.02 10.99
CA PRO A 52 0.38 11.23 9.81
C PRO A 52 0.53 12.10 8.56
N THR A 53 1.45 11.73 7.70
CA THR A 53 1.66 12.32 6.38
C THR A 53 0.68 11.72 5.38
N LEU A 54 0.03 12.55 4.57
CA LEU A 54 -0.81 12.10 3.46
C LEU A 54 0.08 11.61 2.31
N LEU A 55 -0.14 10.38 1.85
CA LEU A 55 0.56 9.81 0.70
C LEU A 55 -0.24 10.03 -0.59
N LYS A 56 0.42 9.88 -1.75
CA LYS A 56 -0.21 10.07 -3.07
C LYS A 56 -1.51 9.27 -3.24
N PRO A 57 -1.58 7.96 -2.92
CA PRO A 57 -2.83 7.21 -3.04
C PRO A 57 -3.96 7.75 -2.16
N GLY A 58 -3.63 8.25 -0.97
CA GLY A 58 -4.59 8.91 -0.10
C GLY A 58 -5.10 10.23 -0.68
N ALA A 59 -4.20 11.03 -1.26
CA ALA A 59 -4.57 12.28 -1.94
C ALA A 59 -5.54 12.01 -3.12
N GLU A 60 -5.24 11.01 -3.95
CA GLU A 60 -6.11 10.61 -5.07
C GLU A 60 -7.49 10.15 -4.59
N LYS A 61 -7.56 9.40 -3.49
CA LYS A 61 -8.82 8.97 -2.89
C LYS A 61 -9.64 10.15 -2.35
N LEU A 62 -9.01 11.11 -1.70
CA LEU A 62 -9.69 12.31 -1.22
C LEU A 62 -10.17 13.19 -2.39
N CYS A 63 -9.38 13.31 -3.46
CA CYS A 63 -9.83 13.97 -4.68
C CYS A 63 -11.08 13.29 -5.25
N SER A 64 -11.08 11.96 -5.32
CA SER A 64 -12.25 11.19 -5.79
C SER A 64 -13.48 11.39 -4.91
N LEU A 65 -13.31 11.38 -3.57
CA LEU A 65 -14.41 11.60 -2.62
C LEU A 65 -15.11 12.95 -2.84
N PHE A 66 -14.34 13.99 -3.08
CA PHE A 66 -14.88 15.36 -3.24
C PHE A 66 -15.11 15.78 -4.69
N GLY A 67 -14.90 14.88 -5.67
CA GLY A 67 -15.04 15.17 -7.10
C GLY A 67 -14.06 16.23 -7.58
N LEU A 68 -12.81 16.17 -7.10
CA LEU A 68 -11.74 17.10 -7.45
C LEU A 68 -10.87 16.49 -8.57
N PHE A 69 -10.62 17.30 -9.60
CA PHE A 69 -9.81 16.90 -10.76
C PHE A 69 -8.50 17.68 -10.75
N PRO A 70 -7.34 17.01 -10.62
CA PRO A 70 -6.04 17.66 -10.62
C PRO A 70 -5.59 18.00 -12.04
N ASP A 71 -5.06 19.23 -12.20
CA ASP A 71 -4.33 19.70 -13.37
C ASP A 71 -2.95 20.19 -12.95
N PHE A 72 -1.91 19.89 -13.74
CA PHE A 72 -0.53 20.17 -13.40
C PHE A 72 0.11 21.13 -14.37
N GLU A 73 0.74 22.17 -13.84
CA GLU A 73 1.50 23.17 -14.57
C GLU A 73 2.92 23.23 -14.03
N THR A 74 3.92 23.04 -14.89
CA THR A 74 5.32 23.26 -14.52
C THR A 74 5.60 24.78 -14.52
N ILE A 75 5.73 25.36 -13.34
CA ILE A 75 5.98 26.80 -13.18
C ILE A 75 7.44 27.14 -13.46
N GLU A 76 8.36 26.27 -13.04
CA GLU A 76 9.79 26.50 -13.16
C GLU A 76 10.52 25.16 -13.34
N LYS A 77 11.49 25.12 -14.24
CA LYS A 77 12.36 23.94 -14.40
C LYS A 77 13.78 24.36 -14.72
N ILE A 78 14.75 23.63 -14.17
CA ILE A 78 16.16 23.70 -14.53
C ILE A 78 16.55 22.30 -14.97
N VAL A 79 17.09 22.17 -16.16
CA VAL A 79 17.59 20.90 -16.72
C VAL A 79 18.99 21.19 -17.26
N ASP A 80 19.99 20.96 -16.42
CA ASP A 80 21.41 21.18 -16.72
C ASP A 80 22.12 19.82 -16.65
N PHE A 81 22.36 19.25 -17.81
CA PHE A 81 23.03 17.96 -17.94
C PHE A 81 24.52 18.05 -17.61
N ASP A 82 25.16 19.20 -17.83
CA ASP A 82 26.60 19.34 -17.55
C ASP A 82 26.87 19.35 -16.06
N LYS A 83 26.00 19.99 -15.27
CA LYS A 83 26.11 20.04 -13.81
C LYS A 83 25.34 18.95 -13.09
N GLY A 84 24.56 18.11 -13.81
CA GLY A 84 23.66 17.15 -13.22
C GLY A 84 22.61 17.77 -12.29
N LEU A 85 22.21 19.04 -12.60
CA LEU A 85 21.23 19.77 -11.82
C LEU A 85 19.86 19.71 -12.50
N PHE A 86 18.94 19.03 -11.86
CA PHE A 86 17.56 18.92 -12.30
C PHE A 86 16.66 19.48 -11.18
N TYR A 87 15.84 20.44 -11.52
CA TYR A 87 14.89 21.07 -10.60
C TYR A 87 13.56 21.27 -11.30
N PHE A 88 12.48 20.87 -10.61
CA PHE A 88 11.12 21.10 -11.07
C PHE A 88 10.29 21.72 -9.96
N ARG A 89 9.53 22.75 -10.32
CA ARG A 89 8.52 23.37 -9.49
C ARG A 89 7.18 23.32 -10.21
N VAL A 90 6.25 22.58 -9.63
CA VAL A 90 4.96 22.26 -10.25
C VAL A 90 3.85 22.82 -9.39
N LYS A 91 2.85 23.42 -10.05
CA LYS A 91 1.57 23.78 -9.44
C LYS A 91 0.55 22.73 -9.81
N CYS A 92 -0.18 22.23 -8.82
CA CYS A 92 -1.38 21.42 -9.01
C CYS A 92 -2.59 22.30 -8.71
N THR A 93 -3.52 22.40 -9.66
CA THR A 93 -4.80 23.08 -9.49
C THR A 93 -5.90 22.00 -9.42
N LEU A 94 -6.66 22.01 -8.35
CA LEU A 94 -7.83 21.13 -8.20
C LEU A 94 -9.06 21.90 -8.67
N SER A 95 -9.80 21.30 -9.60
CA SER A 95 -11.04 21.84 -10.12
C SER A 95 -12.22 20.94 -9.81
N ARG A 96 -13.40 21.54 -9.59
CA ARG A 96 -14.66 20.81 -9.47
C ARG A 96 -15.65 21.41 -10.47
N ASN A 97 -16.24 20.59 -11.33
CA ASN A 97 -17.14 21.04 -12.40
C ASN A 97 -16.52 22.15 -13.27
N GLY A 98 -15.22 22.05 -13.56
CA GLY A 98 -14.50 23.04 -14.35
C GLY A 98 -14.09 24.33 -13.61
N VAL A 99 -14.48 24.50 -12.34
CA VAL A 99 -14.12 25.67 -11.52
C VAL A 99 -12.95 25.32 -10.60
N PRO A 100 -11.84 26.08 -10.63
CA PRO A 100 -10.74 25.92 -9.69
C PRO A 100 -11.19 26.16 -8.24
N VAL A 101 -10.86 25.22 -7.34
CA VAL A 101 -11.27 25.28 -5.92
C VAL A 101 -10.09 25.36 -4.96
N ALA A 102 -8.93 24.82 -5.36
CA ALA A 102 -7.71 24.87 -4.56
C ALA A 102 -6.48 24.70 -5.45
N SER A 103 -5.33 25.13 -4.96
CA SER A 103 -4.06 24.84 -5.61
C SER A 103 -2.95 24.63 -4.59
N GLY A 104 -1.94 23.84 -4.97
CA GLY A 104 -0.75 23.58 -4.19
C GLY A 104 0.48 23.59 -5.08
N ILE A 105 1.63 23.92 -4.51
CA ILE A 105 2.91 23.92 -5.20
C ILE A 105 3.81 22.87 -4.56
N GLY A 106 4.51 22.12 -5.41
CA GLY A 106 5.54 21.17 -4.99
C GLY A 106 6.82 21.38 -5.79
N SER A 107 7.96 21.22 -5.17
CA SER A 107 9.26 21.26 -5.85
C SER A 107 10.11 20.05 -5.48
N CYS A 108 11.03 19.71 -6.38
CA CYS A 108 11.99 18.66 -6.16
C CYS A 108 13.25 18.93 -7.00
N ASN A 109 14.42 18.51 -6.48
CA ASN A 109 15.68 18.67 -7.22
C ASN A 109 16.67 17.53 -7.00
N SER A 110 17.64 17.41 -7.91
CA SER A 110 18.68 16.35 -7.89
C SER A 110 19.68 16.50 -6.74
N LYS A 111 19.74 17.65 -6.06
CA LYS A 111 20.65 17.90 -4.94
C LYS A 111 20.02 17.55 -3.57
N GLU A 112 18.75 17.17 -3.52
CA GLU A 112 18.16 16.61 -2.31
C GLU A 112 18.96 15.37 -1.85
N LYS A 113 19.14 15.18 -0.56
CA LYS A 113 19.94 14.07 0.02
C LYS A 113 19.58 12.70 -0.60
N LYS A 114 18.30 12.50 -0.86
CA LYS A 114 17.74 11.26 -1.43
C LYS A 114 18.27 10.97 -2.85
N TYR A 115 18.53 11.98 -3.65
CA TYR A 115 18.96 11.84 -5.05
C TYR A 115 20.44 12.13 -5.26
N ARG A 116 21.00 12.96 -4.39
CA ARG A 116 22.40 13.33 -4.43
C ARG A 116 23.32 12.18 -4.08
N TYR A 117 22.90 11.29 -3.18
CA TYR A 117 23.70 10.17 -2.73
C TYR A 117 23.07 8.85 -3.09
N ARG A 118 23.92 7.84 -3.31
CA ARG A 118 23.51 6.44 -3.45
C ARG A 118 24.28 5.57 -2.46
N TYR A 119 23.70 4.44 -2.08
CA TYR A 119 24.30 3.49 -1.18
C TYR A 119 24.77 2.28 -1.97
N VAL A 120 26.06 1.97 -1.89
CA VAL A 120 26.69 0.87 -2.62
C VAL A 120 27.22 -0.16 -1.63
N TYR A 121 26.83 -1.42 -1.82
CA TYR A 121 27.33 -2.52 -1.02
C TYR A 121 28.81 -2.79 -1.31
N GLU A 122 29.58 -3.21 -0.29
CA GLU A 122 31.03 -3.46 -0.36
C GLU A 122 31.45 -4.32 -1.58
N ASN A 123 30.66 -5.38 -1.88
CA ASN A 123 30.92 -6.29 -3.00
C ASN A 123 30.63 -5.70 -4.39
N LYS A 124 29.97 -4.54 -4.47
CA LYS A 124 29.63 -3.83 -5.69
C LYS A 124 30.35 -2.49 -5.84
N ALA A 125 30.95 -2.01 -4.74
CA ALA A 125 31.63 -0.74 -4.73
C ALA A 125 33.01 -0.84 -5.41
N THR A 126 33.28 0.08 -6.34
CA THR A 126 34.61 0.22 -6.94
C THR A 126 35.60 0.81 -5.92
N GLU A 127 36.90 0.63 -6.14
CA GLU A 127 37.91 1.20 -5.23
C GLU A 127 37.85 2.74 -5.18
N GLN A 128 37.48 3.39 -6.29
CA GLN A 128 37.24 4.84 -6.32
C GLN A 128 36.03 5.24 -5.47
N GLU A 129 34.96 4.49 -5.53
CA GLU A 129 33.75 4.75 -4.71
C GLU A 129 34.01 4.53 -3.23
N LYS A 130 34.80 3.51 -2.87
CA LYS A 130 35.24 3.28 -1.50
C LYS A 130 36.11 4.43 -0.98
N ALA A 131 37.05 4.90 -1.81
CA ALA A 131 37.96 6.01 -1.47
C ALA A 131 37.23 7.35 -1.33
N ASN A 132 36.20 7.60 -2.17
CA ASN A 132 35.45 8.85 -2.23
C ASN A 132 34.13 8.80 -1.43
N ALA A 133 33.92 7.76 -0.62
CA ALA A 133 32.71 7.61 0.17
C ALA A 133 32.55 8.74 1.20
N VAL A 134 31.39 9.35 1.22
CA VAL A 134 31.03 10.39 2.21
C VAL A 134 30.91 9.80 3.62
N SER A 135 30.40 8.57 3.70
CA SER A 135 30.34 7.79 4.94
C SER A 135 30.31 6.29 4.63
N VAL A 136 30.71 5.49 5.60
CA VAL A 136 30.65 4.03 5.55
C VAL A 136 29.83 3.56 6.74
N GLU A 137 28.79 2.77 6.48
CA GLU A 137 27.95 2.18 7.50
C GLU A 137 28.19 0.67 7.55
N GLU A 138 28.40 0.13 8.74
CA GLU A 138 28.46 -1.32 8.95
C GLU A 138 27.09 -1.80 9.37
N LYS A 139 26.52 -2.74 8.58
CA LYS A 139 25.20 -3.33 8.81
C LYS A 139 25.34 -4.82 9.03
N THR A 140 24.50 -5.37 9.91
CA THR A 140 24.48 -6.81 10.19
C THR A 140 23.29 -7.42 9.46
N GLY A 141 23.55 -8.33 8.52
CA GLY A 141 22.53 -9.08 7.78
C GLY A 141 22.51 -10.56 8.18
N LYS A 142 21.62 -11.31 7.53
CA LYS A 142 21.45 -12.77 7.76
C LYS A 142 22.74 -13.59 7.59
N TYR A 143 23.69 -13.09 6.81
CA TYR A 143 24.95 -13.79 6.46
C TYR A 143 26.21 -13.14 7.08
N GLY A 144 26.05 -12.26 8.06
CA GLY A 144 27.14 -11.56 8.76
C GLY A 144 27.14 -10.05 8.54
N ALA A 145 28.18 -9.41 9.08
CA ALA A 145 28.37 -7.96 8.92
C ALA A 145 28.83 -7.63 7.48
N TYR A 146 28.33 -6.54 6.95
CA TYR A 146 28.71 -6.02 5.63
C TYR A 146 28.75 -4.49 5.66
N LYS A 147 29.57 -3.91 4.79
CA LYS A 147 29.71 -2.45 4.70
C LYS A 147 28.90 -1.90 3.56
N VAL A 148 28.29 -0.74 3.80
CA VAL A 148 27.56 0.05 2.82
C VAL A 148 28.21 1.42 2.73
N TYR A 149 28.61 1.78 1.54
CA TYR A 149 29.30 3.03 1.24
C TYR A 149 28.28 4.04 0.72
N LYS A 150 28.21 5.21 1.36
CA LYS A 150 27.42 6.34 0.87
C LYS A 150 28.30 7.15 -0.08
N VAL A 151 27.96 7.12 -1.35
CA VAL A 151 28.72 7.82 -2.39
C VAL A 151 27.87 8.87 -3.08
N GLU A 152 28.51 9.91 -3.64
CA GLU A 152 27.77 10.88 -4.45
C GLU A 152 27.30 10.20 -5.74
N ASN A 153 26.05 10.49 -6.15
CA ASN A 153 25.48 9.92 -7.36
C ASN A 153 26.09 10.59 -8.59
N SER A 154 26.97 9.88 -9.28
CA SER A 154 27.63 10.34 -10.52
C SER A 154 26.71 10.39 -11.74
N GLU A 155 25.57 9.67 -11.68
CA GLU A 155 24.64 9.53 -12.81
C GLU A 155 23.21 9.97 -12.44
N PRO A 156 23.00 11.26 -12.11
CA PRO A 156 21.67 11.75 -11.76
C PRO A 156 20.71 11.85 -12.96
N PHE A 157 21.22 11.58 -14.17
CA PHE A 157 20.49 11.76 -15.43
C PHE A 157 19.28 10.84 -15.56
N GLU A 158 19.33 9.64 -14.98
CA GLU A 158 18.22 8.69 -14.95
C GLU A 158 17.08 9.16 -14.02
N LEU A 159 17.38 10.11 -13.14
CA LEU A 159 16.43 10.59 -12.13
C LEU A 159 15.54 11.75 -12.61
N VAL A 160 15.76 12.31 -13.81
CA VAL A 160 15.02 13.48 -14.29
C VAL A 160 13.52 13.29 -14.19
N ASN A 161 13.01 12.18 -14.74
CA ASN A 161 11.58 11.84 -14.67
C ASN A 161 11.10 11.58 -13.22
N THR A 162 11.93 10.97 -12.39
CA THR A 162 11.63 10.70 -10.98
C THR A 162 11.49 12.00 -10.20
N ILE A 163 12.39 12.98 -10.46
CA ILE A 163 12.38 14.29 -9.80
C ILE A 163 11.14 15.09 -10.21
N ASP A 164 10.78 15.09 -11.51
CA ASP A 164 9.59 15.72 -12.02
C ASP A 164 8.32 15.13 -11.39
N LYS A 165 8.17 13.80 -11.44
CA LYS A 165 7.05 13.09 -10.79
C LYS A 165 6.97 13.36 -9.29
N MET A 166 8.10 13.54 -8.61
CA MET A 166 8.13 13.86 -7.19
C MET A 166 7.62 15.28 -6.94
N ALA A 167 7.98 16.26 -7.78
CA ALA A 167 7.44 17.60 -7.70
C ALA A 167 5.92 17.60 -7.92
N GLN A 168 5.42 16.86 -8.92
CA GLN A 168 3.99 16.69 -9.17
C GLN A 168 3.27 16.04 -7.98
N LYS A 169 3.86 14.97 -7.38
CA LYS A 169 3.32 14.30 -6.20
C LYS A 169 3.18 15.26 -5.03
N ARG A 170 4.21 16.06 -4.74
CA ARG A 170 4.19 17.08 -3.68
C ARG A 170 3.12 18.13 -3.93
N ALA A 171 3.00 18.62 -5.17
CA ALA A 171 1.98 19.57 -5.56
C ALA A 171 0.55 19.04 -5.37
N LEU A 172 0.30 17.76 -5.76
CA LEU A 172 -0.99 17.12 -5.58
C LEU A 172 -1.38 17.01 -4.10
N VAL A 173 -0.46 16.53 -3.26
CA VAL A 173 -0.73 16.39 -1.81
C VAL A 173 -1.03 17.76 -1.20
N ALA A 174 -0.24 18.81 -1.53
CA ALA A 174 -0.48 20.18 -1.08
C ALA A 174 -1.87 20.68 -1.45
N ALA A 175 -2.23 20.55 -2.72
CA ALA A 175 -3.52 21.00 -3.22
C ALA A 175 -4.68 20.23 -2.55
N THR A 176 -4.51 18.91 -2.36
CA THR A 176 -5.53 18.03 -1.75
C THR A 176 -5.79 18.38 -0.30
N LEU A 177 -4.75 18.63 0.49
CA LEU A 177 -4.89 19.03 1.90
C LEU A 177 -5.75 20.30 2.02
N ILE A 178 -5.55 21.28 1.16
CA ILE A 178 -6.35 22.50 1.12
C ILE A 178 -7.75 22.21 0.58
N GLY A 179 -7.85 21.56 -0.59
CA GLY A 179 -9.12 21.35 -1.30
C GLY A 179 -10.10 20.44 -0.54
N ALA A 180 -9.59 19.47 0.23
CA ALA A 180 -10.40 18.58 1.05
C ALA A 180 -10.56 19.04 2.51
N ASN A 181 -9.93 20.16 2.94
CA ASN A 181 -9.81 20.58 4.34
C ASN A 181 -9.17 19.48 5.22
N ALA A 182 -8.20 18.75 4.69
CA ALA A 182 -7.61 17.59 5.35
C ALA A 182 -6.36 17.93 6.18
N SER A 183 -5.96 19.20 6.24
CA SER A 183 -4.76 19.63 6.99
C SER A 183 -4.87 19.44 8.51
N GLU A 184 -6.06 19.24 9.05
CA GLU A 184 -6.26 18.87 10.45
C GLU A 184 -5.81 17.43 10.72
N PHE A 185 -6.07 16.52 9.76
CA PHE A 185 -5.82 15.08 9.89
C PHE A 185 -4.42 14.68 9.43
N TYR A 186 -3.88 15.39 8.45
CA TYR A 186 -2.64 15.01 7.76
C TYR A 186 -1.68 16.17 7.65
N THR A 187 -0.39 15.85 7.61
CA THR A 187 0.67 16.77 7.22
C THR A 187 1.20 16.41 5.83
N GLN A 188 1.92 17.33 5.21
CA GLN A 188 2.51 17.12 3.90
C GLN A 188 4.01 16.89 3.97
N ASP A 189 4.72 17.58 4.88
CA ASP A 189 6.15 17.85 4.73
C ASP A 189 6.99 17.35 5.89
N VAL A 190 8.15 16.79 5.49
CA VAL A 190 9.30 16.53 6.33
C VAL A 190 9.94 17.84 6.80
N GLU A 191 9.58 18.98 6.18
CA GLU A 191 10.20 20.29 6.38
C GLU A 191 9.70 21.02 7.64
N ASP A 192 8.52 20.67 8.14
CA ASP A 192 8.01 21.16 9.44
C ASP A 192 8.74 20.52 10.64
N MET A 193 9.76 19.69 10.36
CA MET A 193 10.49 18.94 11.36
C MET A 193 11.93 19.34 11.40
N GLY A 194 12.34 19.77 12.58
CA GLY A 194 13.74 19.96 12.89
C GLY A 194 14.54 18.68 12.53
N PHE A 195 15.59 18.87 11.74
CA PHE A 195 16.54 17.82 11.37
C PHE A 195 16.96 17.01 12.60
N ILE A 196 16.38 15.82 12.75
CA ILE A 196 16.94 14.79 13.61
C ILE A 196 17.73 13.88 12.66
N GLU A 197 19.05 13.88 12.80
CA GLU A 197 19.90 12.83 12.25
C GLU A 197 19.55 11.52 12.95
N GLY A 198 18.51 10.85 12.44
CA GLY A 198 18.07 9.54 12.89
C GLY A 198 18.04 8.62 11.70
N ASN A 199 18.60 7.44 11.86
CA ASN A 199 18.63 6.35 10.90
C ASN A 199 17.34 6.27 10.09
N PHE A 200 17.40 6.65 8.82
CA PHE A 200 16.42 6.24 7.85
C PHE A 200 16.66 4.75 7.60
N GLU A 201 15.97 3.89 8.35
CA GLU A 201 15.69 2.58 7.83
C GLU A 201 14.87 2.82 6.55
N ASP A 202 15.40 2.34 5.44
CA ASP A 202 14.78 2.43 4.14
C ASP A 202 13.32 1.99 4.25
N VAL A 203 12.40 2.93 4.37
CA VAL A 203 11.08 2.72 3.82
C VAL A 203 11.34 2.68 2.33
N HIS A 204 11.52 1.48 1.79
CA HIS A 204 11.41 1.24 0.37
C HIS A 204 10.05 1.81 -0.05
N ILE A 205 10.05 3.07 -0.48
CA ILE A 205 9.08 3.50 -1.46
C ILE A 205 9.50 2.65 -2.66
N GLU A 206 8.81 1.54 -2.87
CA GLU A 206 8.95 0.77 -4.10
C GLU A 206 8.82 1.79 -5.22
N ASP A 207 9.93 2.09 -5.86
CA ASP A 207 9.93 2.79 -7.13
C ASP A 207 8.90 2.06 -7.99
N GLU A 208 7.98 2.82 -8.61
CA GLU A 208 7.02 2.26 -9.55
C GLU A 208 7.79 1.31 -10.47
N PRO A 209 7.37 0.04 -10.61
CA PRO A 209 8.09 -0.92 -11.43
C PRO A 209 8.21 -0.33 -12.83
N LYS A 210 9.44 -0.32 -13.36
CA LYS A 210 9.70 -0.06 -14.80
C LYS A 210 8.61 -0.79 -15.59
N PRO A 211 8.05 -0.21 -16.66
CA PRO A 211 7.01 -0.86 -17.43
C PRO A 211 7.54 -2.17 -18.01
N GLN A 212 7.32 -3.25 -17.28
CA GLN A 212 7.38 -4.58 -17.82
C GLN A 212 6.05 -4.84 -18.55
N PRO A 213 6.06 -5.59 -19.65
CA PRO A 213 4.81 -5.91 -20.35
C PRO A 213 3.82 -6.51 -19.37
N ALA A 214 2.60 -6.02 -19.41
CA ALA A 214 1.52 -6.22 -18.46
C ALA A 214 1.43 -7.66 -17.95
N GLN A 215 1.94 -7.90 -16.74
CA GLN A 215 1.49 -9.01 -15.92
C GLN A 215 0.31 -8.51 -15.07
N PRO A 216 -0.76 -9.28 -14.91
CA PRO A 216 -1.94 -8.83 -14.18
C PRO A 216 -1.57 -8.50 -12.73
N ALA A 217 -2.02 -7.34 -12.28
CA ALA A 217 -1.78 -6.79 -10.95
C ALA A 217 -2.04 -7.84 -9.85
N LYS A 218 -1.00 -8.21 -9.09
CA LYS A 218 -1.16 -8.96 -7.83
C LYS A 218 -1.90 -8.06 -6.83
N LYS A 219 -3.22 -8.22 -6.76
CA LYS A 219 -4.00 -7.71 -5.63
C LYS A 219 -3.45 -8.36 -4.37
N ALA A 220 -2.99 -7.56 -3.41
CA ALA A 220 -2.66 -8.05 -2.08
C ALA A 220 -3.89 -8.76 -1.52
N ALA A 221 -3.79 -10.07 -1.37
CA ALA A 221 -4.85 -10.88 -0.78
C ALA A 221 -5.08 -10.38 0.65
N GLY A 222 -6.28 -9.84 0.92
CA GLY A 222 -6.65 -9.31 2.22
C GLY A 222 -6.45 -10.36 3.32
N LYS A 223 -6.05 -9.92 4.53
CA LYS A 223 -6.04 -10.79 5.71
C LYS A 223 -7.49 -11.25 5.96
N PHE A 224 -7.66 -12.52 6.22
CA PHE A 224 -8.96 -13.05 6.62
C PHE A 224 -9.44 -12.36 7.91
N ALA A 225 -10.66 -11.82 7.89
CA ALA A 225 -11.30 -11.28 9.08
C ALA A 225 -11.82 -12.45 9.90
N ARG A 226 -11.34 -12.64 11.13
CA ARG A 226 -11.66 -13.78 11.99
C ARG A 226 -12.41 -13.35 13.25
N PRO A 227 -13.25 -14.21 13.86
CA PRO A 227 -13.64 -15.55 13.40
C PRO A 227 -14.66 -15.49 12.24
N MET A 228 -14.70 -16.54 11.40
CA MET A 228 -15.62 -16.67 10.26
C MET A 228 -16.60 -17.82 10.47
N THR A 229 -17.86 -17.64 10.01
CA THR A 229 -18.76 -18.79 9.85
C THR A 229 -18.30 -19.64 8.65
N PRO A 230 -18.69 -20.93 8.58
CA PRO A 230 -18.33 -21.80 7.48
C PRO A 230 -18.62 -21.21 6.10
N GLU A 231 -19.79 -20.62 5.90
CA GLU A 231 -20.22 -20.02 4.64
C GLU A 231 -19.35 -18.81 4.26
N ILE A 232 -19.09 -17.93 5.22
CA ILE A 232 -18.21 -16.75 5.02
C ILE A 232 -16.79 -17.20 4.70
N LEU A 233 -16.30 -18.26 5.36
CA LEU A 233 -14.98 -18.82 5.10
C LEU A 233 -14.88 -19.37 3.68
N ARG A 234 -15.87 -20.16 3.24
CA ARG A 234 -15.93 -20.72 1.88
C ARG A 234 -15.90 -19.62 0.83
N GLU A 235 -16.71 -18.57 1.02
CA GLU A 235 -16.75 -17.42 0.13
C GLU A 235 -15.43 -16.64 0.14
N ALA A 236 -14.84 -16.40 1.31
CA ALA A 236 -13.56 -15.70 1.46
C ALA A 236 -12.41 -16.46 0.77
N LEU A 237 -12.38 -17.80 0.86
CA LEU A 237 -11.39 -18.63 0.16
C LEU A 237 -11.58 -18.53 -1.36
N ALA A 238 -12.82 -18.61 -1.86
CA ALA A 238 -13.13 -18.48 -3.28
C ALA A 238 -12.74 -17.08 -3.81
N GLN A 239 -13.09 -16.01 -3.11
CA GLN A 239 -12.72 -14.63 -3.46
C GLN A 239 -11.20 -14.43 -3.47
N LYS A 240 -10.51 -15.02 -2.50
CA LYS A 240 -9.04 -14.96 -2.44
C LYS A 240 -8.41 -15.73 -3.60
N ALA A 241 -8.94 -16.90 -3.96
CA ALA A 241 -8.48 -17.68 -5.11
C ALA A 241 -8.66 -16.90 -6.42
N ILE A 242 -9.82 -16.24 -6.63
CA ILE A 242 -10.06 -15.34 -7.76
C ILE A 242 -9.01 -14.21 -7.79
N GLY A 243 -8.68 -13.64 -6.63
CA GLY A 243 -7.65 -12.60 -6.52
C GLY A 243 -6.23 -13.08 -6.80
N ILE A 244 -5.93 -14.38 -6.59
CA ILE A 244 -4.66 -15.01 -6.93
C ILE A 244 -4.57 -15.25 -8.46
N GLY A 245 -5.69 -15.53 -9.11
CA GLY A 245 -5.76 -15.82 -10.54
C GLY A 245 -5.22 -17.20 -10.91
N THR A 246 -4.72 -17.37 -12.13
CA THR A 246 -4.17 -18.65 -12.59
C THR A 246 -2.89 -18.97 -11.80
N TYR A 247 -2.94 -20.02 -10.98
CA TYR A 247 -1.83 -20.47 -10.16
C TYR A 247 -1.79 -22.00 -10.11
N GLU A 248 -0.66 -22.59 -10.46
CA GLU A 248 -0.43 -24.02 -10.32
C GLU A 248 0.26 -24.32 -8.98
N ALA A 249 -0.46 -24.98 -8.08
CA ALA A 249 0.13 -25.46 -6.85
C ALA A 249 1.02 -26.68 -7.13
N SER A 250 2.23 -26.68 -6.55
CA SER A 250 3.11 -27.84 -6.62
C SER A 250 2.56 -29.03 -5.81
N ASP A 251 2.97 -30.25 -6.15
CA ASP A 251 2.62 -31.47 -5.39
C ASP A 251 3.00 -31.34 -3.92
N LYS A 252 4.11 -30.67 -3.61
CA LYS A 252 4.54 -30.39 -2.23
C LYS A 252 3.52 -29.53 -1.47
N GLN A 253 2.94 -28.53 -2.11
CA GLN A 253 1.93 -27.67 -1.48
C GLN A 253 0.61 -28.42 -1.28
N ARG A 254 0.20 -29.24 -2.25
CA ARG A 254 -1.00 -30.09 -2.16
C ARG A 254 -0.87 -31.13 -1.04
N ASN A 255 0.26 -31.81 -0.99
CA ASN A 255 0.56 -32.79 0.06
C ASN A 255 0.66 -32.13 1.44
N PHE A 256 1.22 -30.92 1.51
CA PHE A 256 1.33 -30.16 2.76
C PHE A 256 -0.05 -29.74 3.28
N LEU A 257 -0.95 -29.24 2.40
CA LEU A 257 -2.34 -28.97 2.77
C LEU A 257 -3.04 -30.23 3.27
N GLY A 258 -2.87 -31.35 2.56
CA GLY A 258 -3.40 -32.64 2.98
C GLY A 258 -2.92 -33.09 4.36
N SER A 259 -1.63 -32.92 4.66
CA SER A 259 -1.05 -33.25 5.98
C SER A 259 -1.66 -32.39 7.09
N LEU A 260 -1.82 -31.08 6.88
CA LEU A 260 -2.41 -30.16 7.87
C LEU A 260 -3.88 -30.52 8.18
N LEU A 261 -4.66 -30.86 7.15
CA LEU A 261 -6.05 -31.27 7.31
C LEU A 261 -6.14 -32.66 8.00
N ASN A 262 -5.26 -33.61 7.66
CA ASN A 262 -5.20 -34.90 8.32
C ASN A 262 -4.86 -34.81 9.82
N GLU A 263 -3.90 -33.94 10.15
CA GLU A 263 -3.50 -33.72 11.54
C GLU A 263 -4.65 -33.13 12.37
N HIS A 264 -5.43 -32.21 11.78
CA HIS A 264 -6.56 -31.61 12.46
C HIS A 264 -7.74 -32.58 12.66
N PHE A 265 -8.15 -33.31 11.61
CA PHE A 265 -9.33 -34.15 11.65
C PHE A 265 -9.08 -35.53 12.21
N GLN A 266 -7.88 -36.09 12.09
CA GLN A 266 -7.47 -37.42 12.52
C GLN A 266 -8.37 -38.58 12.00
N ASP A 267 -9.18 -38.30 10.97
CA ASP A 267 -10.16 -39.18 10.35
C ASP A 267 -10.31 -38.82 8.88
N ASP A 268 -10.06 -39.79 7.99
CA ASP A 268 -10.06 -39.54 6.54
C ASP A 268 -11.44 -39.21 6.02
N ALA A 269 -12.52 -39.83 6.57
CA ALA A 269 -13.89 -39.52 6.14
C ALA A 269 -14.27 -38.09 6.47
N LYS A 270 -13.98 -37.65 7.70
CA LYS A 270 -14.22 -36.26 8.15
C LYS A 270 -13.42 -35.25 7.33
N ARG A 271 -12.17 -35.58 7.05
CA ARG A 271 -11.32 -34.74 6.19
C ARG A 271 -11.91 -34.59 4.80
N HIS A 272 -12.36 -35.68 4.18
CA HIS A 272 -12.96 -35.68 2.86
C HIS A 272 -14.23 -34.84 2.81
N GLU A 273 -15.14 -35.01 3.77
CA GLU A 273 -16.36 -34.22 3.88
C GLU A 273 -16.06 -32.70 4.02
N ALA A 274 -15.16 -32.34 4.91
CA ALA A 274 -14.77 -30.96 5.10
C ALA A 274 -14.06 -30.38 3.86
N SER A 275 -13.22 -31.16 3.19
CA SER A 275 -12.52 -30.74 1.98
C SER A 275 -13.47 -30.56 0.82
N GLU A 276 -14.41 -31.48 0.62
CA GLU A 276 -15.45 -31.43 -0.40
C GLU A 276 -16.32 -30.17 -0.21
N TRP A 277 -16.75 -29.94 1.03
CA TRP A 277 -17.58 -28.78 1.34
C TRP A 277 -16.85 -27.44 1.13
N LEU A 278 -15.57 -27.33 1.54
CA LEU A 278 -14.79 -26.08 1.43
C LEU A 278 -14.31 -25.79 0.02
N PHE A 279 -13.83 -26.82 -0.68
CA PHE A 279 -13.03 -26.66 -1.90
C PHE A 279 -13.71 -27.27 -3.14
N GLY A 280 -14.84 -27.99 -2.95
CA GLY A 280 -15.54 -28.70 -4.01
C GLY A 280 -14.82 -29.99 -4.47
N ASN A 281 -13.84 -30.49 -3.70
CA ASN A 281 -13.10 -31.70 -3.96
C ASN A 281 -12.68 -32.40 -2.65
N ALA A 282 -12.97 -33.68 -2.53
CA ALA A 282 -12.59 -34.48 -1.37
C ALA A 282 -11.06 -34.67 -1.27
N SER A 283 -10.38 -34.75 -2.40
CA SER A 283 -8.94 -34.95 -2.50
C SER A 283 -8.20 -33.63 -2.70
N THR A 284 -7.20 -33.33 -1.85
CA THR A 284 -6.34 -32.14 -1.99
C THR A 284 -5.52 -32.13 -3.28
N LYS A 285 -5.39 -33.28 -3.98
CA LYS A 285 -4.69 -33.36 -5.27
C LYS A 285 -5.48 -32.70 -6.39
N ASP A 286 -6.82 -32.72 -6.30
CA ASP A 286 -7.75 -32.24 -7.33
C ASP A 286 -8.25 -30.82 -7.07
N ILE A 287 -7.88 -30.20 -5.93
CA ILE A 287 -8.23 -28.81 -5.60
C ILE A 287 -7.52 -27.86 -6.57
N ASP A 288 -8.21 -26.82 -7.02
CA ASP A 288 -7.62 -25.75 -7.83
C ASP A 288 -6.38 -25.14 -7.14
N GLY A 289 -5.32 -24.85 -7.92
CA GLY A 289 -4.06 -24.39 -7.37
C GLY A 289 -4.16 -23.06 -6.61
N ALA A 290 -5.02 -22.14 -7.06
CA ALA A 290 -5.24 -20.87 -6.38
C ALA A 290 -5.98 -21.08 -5.05
N LEU A 291 -6.91 -22.04 -4.98
CA LEU A 291 -7.57 -22.45 -3.73
C LEU A 291 -6.60 -23.10 -2.75
N VAL A 292 -5.69 -23.98 -3.22
CA VAL A 292 -4.62 -24.54 -2.38
C VAL A 292 -3.80 -23.43 -1.74
N LYS A 293 -3.40 -22.43 -2.51
CA LYS A 293 -2.64 -21.30 -1.99
C LYS A 293 -3.46 -20.45 -1.01
N ALA A 294 -4.73 -20.18 -1.33
CA ALA A 294 -5.62 -19.44 -0.44
C ALA A 294 -5.84 -20.18 0.89
N ALA A 295 -5.98 -21.51 0.86
CA ALA A 295 -6.13 -22.35 2.04
C ALA A 295 -4.88 -22.34 2.92
N LEU A 296 -3.68 -22.48 2.35
CA LEU A 296 -2.42 -22.39 3.09
C LEU A 296 -2.21 -21.02 3.73
N ASP A 297 -2.57 -19.95 3.03
CA ASP A 297 -2.53 -18.58 3.56
C ASP A 297 -3.56 -18.36 4.70
N TRP A 298 -4.68 -19.08 4.68
CA TRP A 298 -5.70 -19.03 5.73
C TRP A 298 -5.28 -19.85 6.95
N LEU A 299 -4.79 -21.08 6.77
CA LEU A 299 -4.36 -21.97 7.85
C LEU A 299 -3.16 -21.44 8.63
N LYS A 300 -2.30 -20.61 8.02
CA LYS A 300 -1.08 -20.01 8.61
C LYS A 300 -0.27 -21.02 9.43
N PRO A 301 0.21 -22.11 8.83
CA PRO A 301 0.93 -23.12 9.57
C PRO A 301 2.25 -22.55 10.11
N GLU A 302 2.46 -22.66 11.42
CA GLU A 302 3.69 -22.29 12.11
C GLU A 302 4.36 -23.55 12.70
N LYS A 303 5.68 -23.52 12.90
CA LYS A 303 6.39 -24.59 13.57
C LYS A 303 6.32 -24.40 15.07
N ASP A 304 5.94 -25.45 15.78
CA ASP A 304 6.03 -25.52 17.24
C ASP A 304 7.48 -25.73 17.71
N ASP A 305 7.68 -25.74 19.03
CA ASP A 305 8.99 -25.94 19.66
C ASP A 305 9.60 -27.31 19.34
N GLY A 306 8.80 -28.29 18.92
CA GLY A 306 9.21 -29.64 18.49
C GLY A 306 9.50 -29.72 16.98
N GLY A 307 9.25 -28.65 16.20
CA GLY A 307 9.45 -28.60 14.77
C GLY A 307 8.29 -29.15 13.93
N ALA A 308 7.16 -29.55 14.55
CA ALA A 308 5.93 -29.90 13.86
C ALA A 308 5.16 -28.67 13.40
N TYR A 309 4.40 -28.79 12.30
CA TYR A 309 3.57 -27.69 11.83
C TYR A 309 2.20 -27.71 12.54
N VAL A 310 1.86 -26.62 13.19
CA VAL A 310 0.57 -26.40 13.85
C VAL A 310 -0.17 -25.28 13.12
N ILE A 311 -1.45 -25.48 12.84
CA ILE A 311 -2.30 -24.46 12.23
C ILE A 311 -2.79 -23.46 13.28
N ASP A 312 -3.05 -22.23 12.86
CA ASP A 312 -3.55 -21.13 13.70
C ASP A 312 -4.82 -21.56 14.48
N LYS A 313 -4.94 -21.11 15.75
CA LYS A 313 -6.03 -21.51 16.64
C LYS A 313 -7.42 -21.13 16.12
N ASP A 314 -7.54 -19.97 15.48
CA ASP A 314 -8.81 -19.54 14.89
C ASP A 314 -9.18 -20.44 13.70
N ALA A 315 -8.18 -20.85 12.88
CA ALA A 315 -8.39 -21.79 11.78
C ALA A 315 -8.81 -23.17 12.28
N GLN A 316 -8.30 -23.64 13.44
CA GLN A 316 -8.73 -24.89 14.06
C GLN A 316 -10.22 -24.84 14.45
N ALA A 317 -10.66 -23.73 15.06
CA ALA A 317 -12.07 -23.54 15.44
C ALA A 317 -12.98 -23.45 14.22
N GLU A 318 -12.54 -22.73 13.18
CA GLU A 318 -13.26 -22.58 11.91
C GLU A 318 -13.38 -23.92 11.19
N LEU A 319 -12.33 -24.74 11.09
CA LEU A 319 -12.37 -26.10 10.52
C LEU A 319 -13.33 -27.03 11.27
N SER A 320 -13.36 -26.95 12.59
CA SER A 320 -14.29 -27.75 13.41
C SER A 320 -15.75 -27.36 13.12
N SER A 321 -16.02 -26.07 12.93
CA SER A 321 -17.35 -25.56 12.54
C SER A 321 -17.73 -25.99 11.12
N VAL A 322 -16.79 -25.99 10.18
CA VAL A 322 -16.99 -26.48 8.80
C VAL A 322 -17.39 -27.94 8.81
N LEU A 323 -16.74 -28.79 9.60
CA LEU A 323 -17.09 -30.22 9.68
C LEU A 323 -18.55 -30.42 10.13
N THR A 324 -19.01 -29.63 11.07
CA THR A 324 -20.41 -29.70 11.55
C THR A 324 -21.41 -29.44 10.41
N VAL A 325 -21.14 -28.40 9.61
CA VAL A 325 -22.02 -28.03 8.46
C VAL A 325 -21.89 -29.06 7.33
N ALA A 326 -20.68 -29.54 7.03
CA ALA A 326 -20.45 -30.54 6.01
C ALA A 326 -21.20 -31.86 6.29
N LEU A 327 -21.13 -32.36 7.52
CA LEU A 327 -21.86 -33.56 7.94
C LEU A 327 -23.39 -33.39 7.92
N GLN A 328 -23.89 -32.18 8.22
CA GLN A 328 -25.33 -31.90 8.09
C GLN A 328 -25.78 -31.88 6.65
N ALA A 329 -24.98 -31.34 5.72
CA ALA A 329 -25.27 -31.31 4.30
C ALA A 329 -25.28 -32.74 3.70
N ALA A 330 -24.26 -33.55 4.00
CA ALA A 330 -24.18 -34.94 3.57
C ALA A 330 -25.35 -35.81 4.12
N GLY A 331 -25.79 -35.56 5.35
CA GLY A 331 -26.96 -36.24 5.93
C GLY A 331 -28.31 -35.86 5.29
N GLN A 332 -28.43 -34.67 4.72
CA GLN A 332 -29.61 -34.23 3.98
C GLN A 332 -29.67 -34.80 2.55
N GLU A 333 -28.53 -34.96 1.87
CA GLU A 333 -28.45 -35.63 0.55
C GLU A 333 -28.75 -37.12 0.62
N ALA A 334 -28.44 -37.78 1.74
CA ALA A 334 -28.75 -39.21 1.93
C ALA A 334 -30.26 -39.50 2.21
N LEU A 335 -31.05 -38.44 2.41
CA LEU A 335 -32.52 -38.53 2.67
C LEU A 335 -33.38 -38.10 1.49
N LEU A 336 -32.78 -37.69 0.37
CA LEU A 336 -33.41 -37.37 -0.91
C LEU A 336 -33.13 -38.46 -1.95
#